data_f2e17c432950224a6ca4725f8b319235
#
_entry.id   f2e17c432950224a6ca4725f8b319235
#
_cell.length_a   1.000
_cell.length_b   1.000
_cell.length_c   1.000
_cell.angle_alpha   90.00
_cell.angle_beta   90.00
_cell.angle_gamma   90.00
#
_symmetry.space_group_name_H-M   'P 1'
#
loop_
_entity.id
_entity.type
_entity.pdbx_description
1 polymer ?
#
loop_
_entity_poly.entity_id
_entity_poly.type
_entity_poly.pdbx_seq_one_letter_code
_entity_poly.pdbx_strand_id
1 'polypeptide(L)'
;MFLLTTYYSYRHLSRLLRFSMLGILGLSMSACQSLSPASETVTPINNQPKVALVLGGGGAKGFAHIGVIKALEENGITPTLVVGTSVGSLVGSLYASGYNAKQLERLALNTSDSELTDFTLSNQGFIEGIKLKNFINTKVSGRAIEDFPISFAAVAAEKHTLKKAVFSSGNAGLAVQASCSVPNIFIAPRIPEQVGKKYIDGGVVSLVPVDTARDLGADIIIAIDVTAANVNTSASNKKPTINSLTSFWGFLESSVIANAAATGIDSSQASSSLTTSMRLERDRADIIITPNVAHISSIDTSQRSTLMTAGAQATTPQIAAIKQLIKEQSLKEKAQSKYATL
;
A
#
# COMPACT_ATOMS: atom_id res chain seq x y z
N MET A 1 -67.13 4.46 -12.26
CA MET A 1 -67.78 3.31 -12.92
C MET A 1 -66.91 2.11 -12.66
N PHE A 2 -67.41 1.24 -11.79
CA PHE A 2 -67.12 -0.17 -11.53
C PHE A 2 -65.63 -0.55 -11.25
N LEU A 3 -65.23 -0.84 -9.98
CA LEU A 3 -65.63 -1.97 -9.09
C LEU A 3 -65.38 -3.36 -9.75
N LEU A 4 -64.51 -4.14 -9.11
CA LEU A 4 -64.78 -5.46 -8.48
C LEU A 4 -63.49 -6.27 -8.52
N THR A 5 -62.90 -6.52 -7.32
CA THR A 5 -63.10 -7.74 -6.51
C THR A 5 -62.44 -8.98 -7.12
N THR A 6 -61.70 -9.84 -6.45
CA THR A 6 -61.93 -10.61 -5.21
C THR A 6 -60.67 -11.47 -5.01
N TYR A 7 -60.05 -11.59 -3.81
CA TYR A 7 -60.43 -12.62 -2.85
C TYR A 7 -60.33 -14.09 -3.35
N TYR A 8 -59.27 -14.78 -2.96
CA TYR A 8 -59.26 -16.22 -2.64
C TYR A 8 -58.08 -16.44 -1.71
N SER A 9 -58.32 -16.53 -0.48
CA SER A 9 -59.02 -17.47 0.40
C SER A 9 -58.04 -18.49 0.99
N TYR A 10 -57.81 -18.27 2.25
CA TYR A 10 -57.46 -19.26 3.27
C TYR A 10 -58.24 -20.58 3.07
N ARG A 11 -57.57 -21.71 3.06
CA ARG A 11 -58.01 -22.98 3.64
C ARG A 11 -56.98 -24.09 3.38
N HIS A 12 -56.26 -24.51 4.37
CA HIS A 12 -56.33 -25.84 4.92
C HIS A 12 -55.54 -25.91 6.21
N LEU A 13 -56.25 -25.57 7.22
CA LEU A 13 -55.94 -25.93 8.61
C LEU A 13 -56.57 -27.33 8.86
N SER A 14 -55.88 -28.10 9.69
CA SER A 14 -56.43 -29.24 10.43
C SER A 14 -56.59 -30.57 9.68
N ARG A 15 -55.76 -31.48 10.08
CA ARG A 15 -55.95 -32.92 10.42
C ARG A 15 -54.55 -33.56 10.48
N LEU A 16 -54.02 -34.15 11.51
CA LEU A 16 -54.60 -35.00 12.57
C LEU A 16 -53.60 -35.09 13.73
N LEU A 17 -54.04 -34.73 14.89
CA LEU A 17 -53.65 -35.36 16.12
C LEU A 17 -54.22 -36.76 16.13
N ARG A 18 -53.45 -37.81 16.46
CA ARG A 18 -53.81 -38.88 17.42
C ARG A 18 -52.93 -40.12 17.23
N PHE A 19 -52.59 -40.68 18.40
CA PHE A 19 -52.07 -42.03 18.67
C PHE A 19 -50.55 -42.19 18.54
N SER A 20 -49.75 -42.62 19.48
CA SER A 20 -50.08 -43.31 20.73
C SER A 20 -48.92 -43.19 21.70
N MET A 21 -49.25 -43.00 22.93
CA MET A 21 -48.45 -43.36 24.11
C MET A 21 -48.32 -44.87 24.18
N LEU A 22 -47.14 -45.47 24.30
CA LEU A 22 -46.82 -46.66 25.12
C LEU A 22 -45.38 -47.13 24.86
N GLY A 23 -44.71 -47.46 25.92
CA GLY A 23 -43.50 -48.29 25.95
C GLY A 23 -42.25 -47.59 26.47
N ILE A 24 -42.11 -47.30 27.77
CA ILE A 24 -41.65 -48.07 28.90
C ILE A 24 -40.15 -48.43 28.83
N LEU A 25 -39.44 -47.84 29.81
CA LEU A 25 -38.36 -48.40 30.64
C LEU A 25 -37.21 -49.10 29.92
N GLY A 26 -36.03 -48.59 30.04
CA GLY A 26 -34.84 -49.40 29.86
C GLY A 26 -33.55 -48.63 29.84
N LEU A 27 -32.85 -48.67 30.97
CA LEU A 27 -31.39 -48.50 31.13
C LEU A 27 -30.80 -47.11 30.99
N SER A 28 -30.69 -46.45 32.09
CA SER A 28 -29.61 -45.52 32.45
C SER A 28 -28.26 -46.19 32.29
N MET A 29 -27.60 -46.00 31.14
CA MET A 29 -26.16 -46.18 31.04
C MET A 29 -25.52 -44.79 31.20
N SER A 30 -24.95 -44.59 32.38
CA SER A 30 -24.02 -43.51 32.68
C SER A 30 -22.79 -43.66 31.81
N ALA A 31 -22.81 -43.06 30.64
CA ALA A 31 -21.58 -42.83 29.89
C ALA A 31 -20.87 -41.65 30.56
N CYS A 32 -19.87 -41.95 31.39
CA CYS A 32 -18.81 -41.00 31.70
C CYS A 32 -18.12 -40.62 30.38
N GLN A 33 -18.58 -39.57 29.74
CA GLN A 33 -17.78 -38.87 28.77
C GLN A 33 -16.65 -38.21 29.52
N SER A 34 -15.49 -38.83 29.51
CA SER A 34 -14.24 -38.16 29.80
C SER A 34 -14.15 -36.95 28.88
N LEU A 35 -14.31 -35.75 29.43
CA LEU A 35 -13.92 -34.51 28.80
C LEU A 35 -12.41 -34.61 28.56
N SER A 36 -12.01 -35.10 27.39
CA SER A 36 -10.68 -34.83 26.87
C SER A 36 -10.57 -33.30 26.72
N PRO A 37 -9.56 -32.66 27.31
CA PRO A 37 -9.34 -31.26 27.06
C PRO A 37 -9.25 -31.09 25.55
N ALA A 38 -10.05 -30.16 25.03
CA ALA A 38 -9.96 -29.78 23.63
C ALA A 38 -8.49 -29.47 23.36
N SER A 39 -7.86 -30.27 22.51
CA SER A 39 -6.53 -29.97 22.02
C SER A 39 -6.66 -28.59 21.37
N GLU A 40 -6.17 -27.56 22.04
CA GLU A 40 -5.95 -26.27 21.40
C GLU A 40 -5.12 -26.59 20.16
N THR A 41 -5.72 -26.45 19.01
CA THR A 41 -4.99 -26.46 17.75
C THR A 41 -4.07 -25.26 17.81
N VAL A 42 -2.85 -25.48 18.29
CA VAL A 42 -1.76 -24.53 18.16
C VAL A 42 -1.57 -24.35 16.65
N THR A 43 -2.15 -23.28 16.12
CA THR A 43 -1.85 -22.83 14.76
C THR A 43 -0.33 -22.75 14.69
N PRO A 44 0.32 -23.43 13.73
CA PRO A 44 1.77 -23.36 13.62
C PRO A 44 2.14 -21.88 13.49
N ILE A 45 2.85 -21.36 14.48
CA ILE A 45 3.43 -20.02 14.43
C ILE A 45 4.33 -20.05 13.20
N ASN A 46 3.94 -19.30 12.17
CA ASN A 46 4.75 -19.17 10.97
C ASN A 46 6.00 -18.37 11.36
N ASN A 47 7.07 -19.08 11.75
CA ASN A 47 8.34 -18.54 12.23
C ASN A 47 9.19 -17.97 11.07
N GLN A 48 8.54 -17.39 10.06
CA GLN A 48 9.24 -16.69 8.99
C GLN A 48 9.14 -15.18 9.24
N PRO A 49 10.26 -14.44 9.15
CA PRO A 49 10.27 -13.01 9.39
C PRO A 49 9.35 -12.27 8.43
N LYS A 50 8.66 -11.28 8.95
CA LYS A 50 7.82 -10.41 8.16
C LYS A 50 8.69 -9.41 7.39
N VAL A 51 8.92 -9.70 6.13
CA VAL A 51 9.72 -8.85 5.21
C VAL A 51 8.81 -7.83 4.56
N ALA A 52 9.07 -6.56 4.81
CA ALA A 52 8.37 -5.46 4.16
C ALA A 52 9.15 -4.90 2.97
N LEU A 53 8.45 -4.71 1.85
CA LEU A 53 8.91 -3.93 0.71
C LEU A 53 8.26 -2.54 0.78
N VAL A 54 9.06 -1.50 1.00
CA VAL A 54 8.60 -0.12 1.11
C VAL A 54 8.90 0.63 -0.17
N LEU A 55 7.86 1.06 -0.88
CA LEU A 55 7.96 1.70 -2.19
C LEU A 55 7.69 3.21 -2.04
N GLY A 56 8.73 4.01 -2.24
CA GLY A 56 8.63 5.46 -2.12
C GLY A 56 7.87 6.13 -3.25
N GLY A 57 7.44 7.36 -3.02
CA GLY A 57 6.89 8.24 -4.03
C GLY A 57 7.95 8.75 -5.01
N GLY A 58 7.53 9.32 -6.16
CA GLY A 58 8.49 9.87 -7.13
C GLY A 58 7.96 10.06 -8.55
N GLY A 59 6.64 10.01 -8.75
CA GLY A 59 6.02 10.16 -10.07
C GLY A 59 6.48 9.09 -11.05
N ALA A 60 6.82 9.46 -12.29
CA ALA A 60 7.26 8.53 -13.33
C ALA A 60 8.50 7.68 -12.93
N LYS A 61 9.35 8.17 -12.02
CA LYS A 61 10.49 7.38 -11.51
C LYS A 61 10.07 6.08 -10.84
N GLY A 62 8.80 5.95 -10.46
CA GLY A 62 8.22 4.73 -9.87
C GLY A 62 8.26 3.51 -10.77
N PHE A 63 8.47 3.64 -12.08
CA PHE A 63 8.72 2.48 -12.94
C PHE A 63 9.96 1.70 -12.49
N ALA A 64 10.91 2.33 -11.78
CA ALA A 64 12.08 1.66 -11.22
C ALA A 64 11.69 0.61 -10.15
N HIS A 65 10.58 0.78 -9.44
CA HIS A 65 10.08 -0.21 -8.48
C HIS A 65 9.83 -1.57 -9.12
N ILE A 66 9.36 -1.59 -10.38
CA ILE A 66 9.11 -2.83 -11.12
C ILE A 66 10.41 -3.59 -11.35
N GLY A 67 11.49 -2.88 -11.69
CA GLY A 67 12.82 -3.48 -11.84
C GLY A 67 13.37 -4.03 -10.53
N VAL A 68 13.13 -3.33 -9.42
CA VAL A 68 13.49 -3.82 -8.08
C VAL A 68 12.72 -5.11 -7.75
N ILE A 69 11.41 -5.11 -7.92
CA ILE A 69 10.56 -6.29 -7.69
C ILE A 69 11.04 -7.46 -8.53
N LYS A 70 11.37 -7.23 -9.81
CA LYS A 70 11.91 -8.25 -10.72
C LYS A 70 13.20 -8.89 -10.18
N ALA A 71 14.16 -8.07 -9.77
CA ALA A 71 15.40 -8.56 -9.23
C ALA A 71 15.23 -9.33 -7.90
N LEU A 72 14.29 -8.92 -7.04
CA LEU A 72 13.95 -9.63 -5.82
C LEU A 72 13.33 -11.00 -6.14
N GLU A 73 12.30 -11.06 -7.01
CA GLU A 73 11.63 -12.30 -7.41
C GLU A 73 12.60 -13.30 -8.06
N GLU A 74 13.43 -12.84 -9.00
CA GLU A 74 14.45 -13.67 -9.67
C GLU A 74 15.45 -14.29 -8.68
N ASN A 75 15.58 -13.71 -7.49
CA ASN A 75 16.44 -14.20 -6.41
C ASN A 75 15.69 -14.93 -5.29
N GLY A 76 14.37 -15.20 -5.47
CA GLY A 76 13.55 -15.92 -4.52
C GLY A 76 13.23 -15.12 -3.25
N ILE A 77 13.26 -13.78 -3.33
CA ILE A 77 12.90 -12.88 -2.22
C ILE A 77 11.48 -12.39 -2.46
N THR A 78 10.54 -12.83 -1.62
CA THR A 78 9.13 -12.43 -1.68
C THR A 78 8.77 -11.72 -0.38
N PRO A 79 8.33 -10.45 -0.42
CA PRO A 79 7.86 -9.74 0.76
C PRO A 79 6.51 -10.29 1.23
N THR A 80 6.25 -10.20 2.53
CA THR A 80 4.97 -10.53 3.15
C THR A 80 4.12 -9.28 3.42
N LEU A 81 4.73 -8.10 3.32
CA LEU A 81 4.10 -6.80 3.46
C LEU A 81 4.62 -5.85 2.37
N VAL A 82 3.74 -5.09 1.76
CA VAL A 82 4.08 -3.99 0.85
C VAL A 82 3.48 -2.69 1.38
N VAL A 83 4.30 -1.66 1.54
CA VAL A 83 3.82 -0.34 1.94
C VAL A 83 4.26 0.67 0.88
N GLY A 84 3.33 1.47 0.38
CA GLY A 84 3.63 2.40 -0.71
C GLY A 84 3.09 3.80 -0.49
N THR A 85 3.85 4.79 -0.98
CA THR A 85 3.43 6.20 -1.08
C THR A 85 3.37 6.60 -2.54
N SER A 86 2.31 7.31 -2.95
CA SER A 86 2.16 7.85 -4.32
C SER A 86 2.30 6.73 -5.37
N VAL A 87 3.14 6.90 -6.39
CA VAL A 87 3.43 5.85 -7.38
C VAL A 87 3.85 4.54 -6.73
N GLY A 88 4.51 4.57 -5.56
CA GLY A 88 4.84 3.37 -4.79
C GLY A 88 3.60 2.62 -4.32
N SER A 89 2.50 3.34 -3.99
CA SER A 89 1.22 2.70 -3.67
C SER A 89 0.54 2.11 -4.92
N LEU A 90 0.69 2.75 -6.08
CA LEU A 90 0.18 2.25 -7.35
C LEU A 90 0.85 0.91 -7.71
N VAL A 91 2.17 0.88 -7.79
CA VAL A 91 2.93 -0.34 -8.12
C VAL A 91 2.74 -1.39 -7.02
N GLY A 92 2.79 -0.97 -5.74
CA GLY A 92 2.64 -1.84 -4.59
C GLY A 92 1.29 -2.52 -4.51
N SER A 93 0.18 -1.83 -4.80
CA SER A 93 -1.16 -2.41 -4.79
C SER A 93 -1.32 -3.50 -5.84
N LEU A 94 -0.79 -3.28 -7.04
CA LEU A 94 -0.81 -4.27 -8.12
C LEU A 94 0.04 -5.49 -7.75
N TYR A 95 1.24 -5.27 -7.24
CA TYR A 95 2.12 -6.35 -6.80
C TYR A 95 1.48 -7.17 -5.67
N ALA A 96 1.02 -6.50 -4.63
CA ALA A 96 0.39 -7.15 -3.48
C ALA A 96 -0.90 -7.90 -3.86
N SER A 97 -1.60 -7.44 -4.90
CA SER A 97 -2.79 -8.12 -5.43
C SER A 97 -2.49 -9.39 -6.23
N GLY A 98 -1.20 -9.73 -6.44
CA GLY A 98 -0.77 -10.97 -7.07
C GLY A 98 -0.17 -10.83 -8.47
N TYR A 99 0.07 -9.61 -8.96
CA TYR A 99 0.85 -9.43 -10.18
C TYR A 99 2.32 -9.73 -9.90
N ASN A 100 2.96 -10.59 -10.70
CA ASN A 100 4.40 -10.75 -10.68
C ASN A 100 5.12 -9.65 -11.47
N ALA A 101 6.44 -9.55 -11.31
CA ALA A 101 7.25 -8.52 -11.97
C ALA A 101 7.07 -8.49 -13.49
N LYS A 102 6.98 -9.65 -14.16
CA LYS A 102 6.78 -9.74 -15.61
C LYS A 102 5.41 -9.21 -16.04
N GLN A 103 4.37 -9.44 -15.23
CA GLN A 103 3.03 -8.90 -15.48
C GLN A 103 2.99 -7.38 -15.26
N LEU A 104 3.67 -6.89 -14.21
CA LEU A 104 3.82 -5.44 -13.95
C LEU A 104 4.57 -4.73 -15.08
N GLU A 105 5.67 -5.31 -15.57
CA GLU A 105 6.45 -4.81 -16.69
C GLU A 105 5.59 -4.68 -17.96
N ARG A 106 4.85 -5.75 -18.32
CA ARG A 106 3.92 -5.71 -19.47
C ARG A 106 2.83 -4.66 -19.29
N LEU A 107 2.26 -4.57 -18.10
CA LEU A 107 1.22 -3.58 -17.79
C LEU A 107 1.79 -2.16 -17.94
N ALA A 108 2.96 -1.90 -17.36
CA ALA A 108 3.62 -0.61 -17.42
C ALA A 108 3.96 -0.18 -18.86
N LEU A 109 4.38 -1.11 -19.71
CA LEU A 109 4.74 -0.79 -21.11
C LEU A 109 3.53 -0.58 -22.01
N ASN A 110 2.38 -1.21 -21.70
CA ASN A 110 1.19 -1.16 -22.55
C ASN A 110 0.11 -0.18 -22.06
N THR A 111 0.20 0.35 -20.84
CA THR A 111 -0.75 1.34 -20.33
C THR A 111 -0.36 2.73 -20.81
N SER A 112 -1.26 3.43 -21.47
CA SER A 112 -1.05 4.83 -21.84
C SER A 112 -1.32 5.78 -20.65
N ASP A 113 -0.69 6.94 -20.66
CA ASP A 113 -0.92 7.95 -19.61
C ASP A 113 -2.39 8.43 -19.59
N SER A 114 -3.05 8.43 -20.75
CA SER A 114 -4.46 8.79 -20.88
C SER A 114 -5.44 7.80 -20.22
N GLU A 115 -5.00 6.57 -19.95
CA GLU A 115 -5.78 5.60 -19.17
C GLU A 115 -5.77 5.89 -17.68
N LEU A 116 -4.76 6.63 -17.19
CA LEU A 116 -4.57 6.95 -15.78
C LEU A 116 -4.98 8.37 -15.42
N THR A 117 -5.12 9.27 -16.43
CA THR A 117 -5.36 10.70 -16.22
C THR A 117 -6.67 11.14 -16.82
N ASP A 118 -7.48 11.82 -16.03
CA ASP A 118 -8.75 12.45 -16.37
C ASP A 118 -8.64 13.95 -16.11
N PHE A 119 -8.39 14.70 -17.18
CA PHE A 119 -8.28 16.15 -17.09
C PHE A 119 -9.65 16.81 -16.87
N THR A 120 -9.67 17.81 -16.00
CA THR A 120 -10.86 18.61 -15.67
C THR A 120 -10.48 20.07 -15.47
N LEU A 121 -11.46 20.95 -15.57
CA LEU A 121 -11.28 22.37 -15.26
C LEU A 121 -11.78 22.64 -13.85
N SER A 122 -10.85 22.80 -12.92
CA SER A 122 -11.16 23.06 -11.52
C SER A 122 -10.08 23.96 -10.88
N ASN A 123 -10.48 24.77 -9.94
CA ASN A 123 -9.56 25.56 -9.10
C ASN A 123 -8.88 24.71 -7.98
N GLN A 124 -9.21 23.43 -7.87
CA GLN A 124 -8.63 22.51 -6.88
C GLN A 124 -7.55 21.59 -7.46
N GLY A 125 -7.43 21.51 -8.78
CA GLY A 125 -6.51 20.63 -9.50
C GLY A 125 -6.98 20.43 -10.94
N PHE A 126 -6.14 19.81 -11.76
CA PHE A 126 -6.39 19.58 -13.18
C PHE A 126 -6.76 18.13 -13.50
N ILE A 127 -6.59 17.19 -12.54
CA ILE A 127 -6.86 15.76 -12.71
C ILE A 127 -7.80 15.31 -11.59
N GLU A 128 -8.90 14.64 -11.95
CA GLU A 128 -9.86 14.13 -10.96
C GLU A 128 -9.35 12.86 -10.24
N GLY A 129 -8.54 12.05 -10.94
CA GLY A 129 -8.01 10.79 -10.42
C GLY A 129 -9.02 9.63 -10.39
N ILE A 130 -10.20 9.80 -10.97
CA ILE A 130 -11.23 8.76 -11.07
C ILE A 130 -10.76 7.65 -12.03
N LYS A 131 -10.06 8.00 -13.12
CA LYS A 131 -9.48 7.00 -14.01
C LYS A 131 -8.45 6.15 -13.29
N LEU A 132 -7.58 6.74 -12.50
CA LEU A 132 -6.60 6.01 -11.69
C LEU A 132 -7.30 5.05 -10.71
N LYS A 133 -8.31 5.54 -9.97
CA LYS A 133 -9.13 4.71 -9.08
C LYS A 133 -9.72 3.52 -9.81
N ASN A 134 -10.38 3.77 -10.92
CA ASN A 134 -11.06 2.74 -11.71
C ASN A 134 -10.07 1.76 -12.34
N PHE A 135 -8.93 2.23 -12.81
CA PHE A 135 -7.86 1.39 -13.32
C PHE A 135 -7.40 0.39 -12.27
N ILE A 136 -7.06 0.85 -11.08
CA ILE A 136 -6.64 -0.05 -9.99
C ILE A 136 -7.76 -1.04 -9.66
N ASN A 137 -8.99 -0.58 -9.42
CA ASN A 137 -10.12 -1.45 -9.08
C ASN A 137 -10.34 -2.53 -10.17
N THR A 138 -10.22 -2.17 -11.44
CA THR A 138 -10.33 -3.13 -12.55
C THR A 138 -9.18 -4.15 -12.50
N LYS A 139 -7.93 -3.69 -12.31
CA LYS A 139 -6.76 -4.58 -12.31
C LYS A 139 -6.75 -5.54 -11.12
N VAL A 140 -7.23 -5.12 -9.96
CA VAL A 140 -7.36 -5.98 -8.78
C VAL A 140 -8.68 -6.75 -8.74
N SER A 141 -9.52 -6.67 -9.81
CA SER A 141 -10.82 -7.34 -9.91
C SER A 141 -11.81 -6.95 -8.81
N GLY A 142 -11.77 -5.70 -8.37
CA GLY A 142 -12.63 -5.14 -7.32
C GLY A 142 -12.35 -5.65 -5.91
N ARG A 143 -11.28 -6.45 -5.70
CA ARG A 143 -10.91 -6.95 -4.36
C ARG A 143 -10.56 -5.81 -3.41
N ALA A 144 -10.96 -5.95 -2.16
CA ALA A 144 -10.53 -5.08 -1.09
C ALA A 144 -9.05 -5.32 -0.73
N ILE A 145 -8.41 -4.34 -0.10
CA ILE A 145 -6.98 -4.40 0.25
C ILE A 145 -6.69 -5.60 1.16
N GLU A 146 -7.55 -5.85 2.13
CA GLU A 146 -7.43 -6.97 3.09
C GLU A 146 -7.51 -8.36 2.46
N ASP A 147 -8.03 -8.45 1.22
CA ASP A 147 -8.14 -9.69 0.46
C ASP A 147 -6.92 -9.96 -0.44
N PHE A 148 -5.90 -9.13 -0.38
CA PHE A 148 -4.70 -9.32 -1.20
C PHE A 148 -3.83 -10.45 -0.65
N PRO A 149 -3.21 -11.26 -1.53
CA PRO A 149 -2.32 -12.34 -1.10
C PRO A 149 -1.08 -11.87 -0.33
N ILE A 150 -0.63 -10.64 -0.55
CA ILE A 150 0.42 -9.99 0.24
C ILE A 150 -0.23 -8.81 0.97
N SER A 151 0.04 -8.68 2.28
CA SER A 151 -0.45 -7.53 3.06
C SER A 151 -0.02 -6.22 2.40
N PHE A 152 -0.96 -5.27 2.27
CA PHE A 152 -0.69 -4.00 1.61
C PHE A 152 -1.18 -2.81 2.42
N ALA A 153 -0.43 -1.71 2.34
CA ALA A 153 -0.89 -0.42 2.86
C ALA A 153 -0.47 0.73 1.92
N ALA A 154 -1.42 1.62 1.63
CA ALA A 154 -1.17 2.88 0.95
C ALA A 154 -1.09 4.02 1.96
N VAL A 155 -0.08 4.88 1.83
CA VAL A 155 0.11 6.05 2.70
C VAL A 155 -0.34 7.31 1.99
N ALA A 156 -1.20 8.09 2.65
CA ALA A 156 -1.67 9.40 2.23
C ALA A 156 -1.56 10.41 3.37
N ALA A 157 -1.90 11.67 3.12
CA ALA A 157 -2.02 12.70 4.13
C ALA A 157 -3.44 13.29 4.16
N GLU A 158 -4.00 13.52 5.34
CA GLU A 158 -5.22 14.30 5.47
C GLU A 158 -4.94 15.75 5.04
N LYS A 159 -5.72 16.27 4.10
CA LYS A 159 -5.43 17.57 3.45
C LYS A 159 -5.32 18.75 4.41
N HIS A 160 -6.16 18.79 5.45
CA HIS A 160 -6.25 19.96 6.33
C HIS A 160 -5.29 19.91 7.52
N THR A 161 -5.02 18.71 8.02
CA THR A 161 -4.19 18.52 9.23
C THR A 161 -2.78 18.05 8.92
N LEU A 162 -2.51 17.63 7.69
CA LEU A 162 -1.30 16.96 7.25
C LEU A 162 -0.93 15.75 8.14
N LYS A 163 -1.93 15.13 8.78
CA LYS A 163 -1.71 13.88 9.51
C LYS A 163 -1.58 12.72 8.54
N LYS A 164 -0.58 11.88 8.79
CA LYS A 164 -0.38 10.64 8.04
C LYS A 164 -1.64 9.76 8.15
N ALA A 165 -2.10 9.22 7.03
CA ALA A 165 -3.19 8.27 6.93
C ALA A 165 -2.70 7.00 6.25
N VAL A 166 -3.01 5.85 6.84
CA VAL A 166 -2.60 4.53 6.33
C VAL A 166 -3.86 3.76 5.97
N PHE A 167 -3.98 3.36 4.72
CA PHE A 167 -5.09 2.57 4.20
C PHE A 167 -4.62 1.14 3.97
N SER A 168 -4.95 0.24 4.89
CA SER A 168 -4.64 -1.19 4.84
C SER A 168 -5.88 -2.08 4.68
N SER A 169 -7.03 -1.46 4.42
CA SER A 169 -8.31 -2.13 4.17
C SER A 169 -9.22 -1.28 3.29
N GLY A 170 -10.28 -1.89 2.75
CA GLY A 170 -11.27 -1.24 1.92
C GLY A 170 -10.90 -1.14 0.45
N ASN A 171 -11.42 -0.15 -0.26
CA ASN A 171 -11.27 -0.01 -1.71
C ASN A 171 -9.85 0.37 -2.11
N ALA A 172 -9.16 -0.53 -2.83
CA ALA A 172 -7.77 -0.35 -3.24
C ALA A 172 -7.58 0.85 -4.20
N GLY A 173 -8.47 1.02 -5.16
CA GLY A 173 -8.39 2.15 -6.10
C GLY A 173 -8.54 3.49 -5.41
N LEU A 174 -9.43 3.59 -4.43
CA LEU A 174 -9.64 4.84 -3.67
C LEU A 174 -8.45 5.15 -2.76
N ALA A 175 -7.86 4.14 -2.13
CA ALA A 175 -6.66 4.29 -1.31
C ALA A 175 -5.45 4.75 -2.15
N VAL A 176 -5.26 4.14 -3.33
CA VAL A 176 -4.19 4.54 -4.28
C VAL A 176 -4.45 5.94 -4.84
N GLN A 177 -5.70 6.26 -5.22
CA GLN A 177 -6.06 7.62 -5.64
C GLN A 177 -5.68 8.65 -4.58
N ALA A 178 -6.04 8.41 -3.32
CA ALA A 178 -5.69 9.31 -2.21
C ALA A 178 -4.17 9.46 -2.05
N SER A 179 -3.45 8.35 -2.09
CA SER A 179 -1.99 8.30 -1.96
C SER A 179 -1.26 9.01 -3.11
N CYS A 180 -1.85 9.03 -4.32
CA CYS A 180 -1.30 9.66 -5.53
C CYS A 180 -1.83 11.07 -5.79
N SER A 181 -2.69 11.63 -4.93
CA SER A 181 -3.31 12.93 -5.15
C SER A 181 -2.37 14.09 -4.83
N VAL A 182 -1.37 14.29 -5.72
CA VAL A 182 -0.39 15.37 -5.63
C VAL A 182 -1.12 16.72 -5.60
N PRO A 183 -0.88 17.54 -4.58
CA PRO A 183 -1.52 18.86 -4.43
C PRO A 183 -1.33 19.75 -5.66
N ASN A 184 -2.34 20.54 -5.97
CA ASN A 184 -2.41 21.43 -7.14
C ASN A 184 -2.42 20.72 -8.51
N ILE A 185 -2.19 19.40 -8.55
CA ILE A 185 -2.32 18.58 -9.77
C ILE A 185 -3.62 17.79 -9.70
N PHE A 186 -3.83 17.04 -8.65
CA PHE A 186 -5.01 16.20 -8.46
C PHE A 186 -6.04 16.86 -7.54
N ILE A 187 -7.31 16.64 -7.84
CA ILE A 187 -8.40 16.94 -6.92
C ILE A 187 -8.35 15.92 -5.77
N ALA A 188 -8.23 16.42 -4.55
CA ALA A 188 -8.15 15.58 -3.36
C ALA A 188 -9.46 14.77 -3.15
N PRO A 189 -9.42 13.42 -3.21
CA PRO A 189 -10.59 12.59 -2.99
C PRO A 189 -11.04 12.64 -1.52
N ARG A 190 -12.31 12.26 -1.29
CA ARG A 190 -12.85 12.08 0.06
C ARG A 190 -12.92 10.59 0.41
N ILE A 191 -12.57 10.25 1.66
CA ILE A 191 -12.74 8.89 2.18
C ILE A 191 -13.46 8.98 3.54
N PRO A 192 -14.66 8.39 3.68
CA PRO A 192 -15.49 7.81 2.62
C PRO A 192 -15.87 8.83 1.53
N GLU A 193 -16.15 8.33 0.32
CA GLU A 193 -16.52 9.19 -0.82
C GLU A 193 -17.69 10.12 -0.45
N GLN A 194 -17.70 11.31 -1.03
CA GLN A 194 -18.67 12.41 -0.85
C GLN A 194 -18.64 13.08 0.54
N VAL A 195 -18.58 12.33 1.64
CA VAL A 195 -18.78 12.89 3.00
C VAL A 195 -17.53 12.86 3.88
N GLY A 196 -16.53 12.04 3.52
CA GLY A 196 -15.32 11.86 4.31
C GLY A 196 -14.34 13.03 4.28
N LYS A 197 -13.24 12.86 4.98
CA LYS A 197 -12.11 13.78 4.93
C LYS A 197 -11.45 13.76 3.56
N LYS A 198 -10.84 14.87 3.18
CA LYS A 198 -10.04 14.96 1.95
C LYS A 198 -8.62 14.49 2.20
N TYR A 199 -8.07 13.74 1.23
CA TYR A 199 -6.71 13.23 1.29
C TYR A 199 -5.89 13.69 0.09
N ILE A 200 -4.62 13.90 0.35
CA ILE A 200 -3.60 14.28 -0.63
C ILE A 200 -2.45 13.29 -0.58
N ASP A 201 -1.54 13.40 -1.55
CA ASP A 201 -0.37 12.52 -1.68
C ASP A 201 0.38 12.38 -0.35
N GLY A 202 0.71 11.12 -0.02
CA GLY A 202 1.42 10.78 1.21
C GLY A 202 2.84 11.31 1.28
N GLY A 203 3.42 11.68 0.14
CA GLY A 203 4.75 12.25 0.06
C GLY A 203 4.91 13.57 0.82
N VAL A 204 3.81 14.27 1.16
CA VAL A 204 3.87 15.48 2.02
C VAL A 204 4.18 15.16 3.48
N VAL A 205 4.08 13.91 3.91
CA VAL A 205 4.30 13.49 5.31
C VAL A 205 5.24 12.30 5.45
N SER A 206 5.31 11.40 4.45
CA SER A 206 6.10 10.17 4.50
C SER A 206 6.37 9.69 3.08
N LEU A 207 7.46 10.18 2.49
CA LEU A 207 7.80 9.88 1.09
C LEU A 207 8.24 8.43 0.89
N VAL A 208 9.02 7.88 1.83
CA VAL A 208 9.43 6.47 1.89
C VAL A 208 8.96 5.93 3.23
N PRO A 209 7.78 5.28 3.29
CA PRO A 209 7.01 5.04 4.52
C PRO A 209 7.57 3.88 5.38
N VAL A 210 8.82 4.01 5.83
CA VAL A 210 9.53 3.00 6.63
C VAL A 210 8.87 2.80 7.99
N ASP A 211 8.53 3.90 8.68
CA ASP A 211 7.88 3.81 9.99
C ASP A 211 6.53 3.11 9.90
N THR A 212 5.77 3.36 8.84
CA THR A 212 4.49 2.67 8.62
C THR A 212 4.69 1.15 8.48
N ALA A 213 5.74 0.71 7.77
CA ALA A 213 6.05 -0.71 7.68
C ALA A 213 6.43 -1.31 9.05
N ARG A 214 7.19 -0.57 9.86
CA ARG A 214 7.56 -0.97 11.22
C ARG A 214 6.33 -1.07 12.12
N ASP A 215 5.45 -0.07 12.08
CA ASP A 215 4.19 -0.04 12.84
C ASP A 215 3.24 -1.19 12.47
N LEU A 216 3.30 -1.65 11.22
CA LEU A 216 2.57 -2.83 10.73
C LEU A 216 3.28 -4.15 11.05
N GLY A 217 4.35 -4.12 11.86
CA GLY A 217 5.03 -5.27 12.41
C GLY A 217 6.05 -5.90 11.48
N ALA A 218 6.69 -5.14 10.59
CA ALA A 218 7.79 -5.63 9.78
C ALA A 218 9.04 -5.89 10.62
N ASP A 219 9.64 -7.08 10.47
CA ASP A 219 10.91 -7.46 11.10
C ASP A 219 12.09 -6.96 10.27
N ILE A 220 11.96 -7.01 8.93
CA ILE A 220 12.95 -6.56 7.96
C ILE A 220 12.29 -5.60 6.98
N ILE A 221 12.91 -4.46 6.75
CA ILE A 221 12.40 -3.43 5.82
C ILE A 221 13.40 -3.19 4.69
N ILE A 222 12.96 -3.48 3.46
CA ILE A 222 13.67 -3.15 2.22
C ILE A 222 12.97 -1.92 1.63
N ALA A 223 13.62 -0.76 1.74
CA ALA A 223 13.08 0.50 1.26
C ALA A 223 13.67 0.89 -0.11
N ILE A 224 12.81 1.37 -1.01
CA ILE A 224 13.18 1.84 -2.33
C ILE A 224 12.93 3.34 -2.40
N ASP A 225 14.02 4.12 -2.54
CA ASP A 225 13.97 5.57 -2.71
C ASP A 225 14.37 5.94 -4.14
N VAL A 226 13.39 6.32 -4.95
CA VAL A 226 13.58 6.73 -6.34
C VAL A 226 13.83 8.24 -6.49
N THR A 227 13.90 8.98 -5.38
CA THR A 227 14.09 10.44 -5.36
C THR A 227 15.49 10.86 -4.95
N ALA A 228 16.23 10.02 -4.23
CA ALA A 228 17.57 10.34 -3.76
C ALA A 228 18.54 10.50 -4.94
N ALA A 229 19.38 11.51 -4.86
CA ALA A 229 20.55 11.64 -5.75
C ALA A 229 21.61 10.62 -5.32
N ASN A 230 22.21 9.89 -6.28
CA ASN A 230 23.35 9.04 -5.97
C ASN A 230 24.54 9.88 -5.49
N VAL A 231 25.04 9.58 -4.31
CA VAL A 231 26.16 10.29 -3.67
C VAL A 231 27.47 10.14 -4.46
N ASN A 232 27.51 9.23 -5.44
CA ASN A 232 28.72 8.93 -6.24
C ASN A 232 28.91 9.81 -7.48
N THR A 233 28.02 10.73 -7.80
CA THR A 233 28.29 11.75 -8.80
C THR A 233 29.02 12.88 -8.14
N SER A 234 30.32 12.95 -8.38
CA SER A 234 31.33 13.95 -7.92
C SER A 234 30.70 15.31 -7.69
N ALA A 235 30.97 15.87 -6.53
CA ALA A 235 30.59 17.20 -6.09
C ALA A 235 30.75 18.28 -7.18
N SER A 236 29.73 18.44 -7.97
CA SER A 236 29.48 19.69 -8.64
C SER A 236 28.78 20.58 -7.63
N ASN A 237 29.48 21.58 -7.12
CA ASN A 237 29.01 22.65 -6.22
C ASN A 237 27.93 23.53 -6.87
N LYS A 238 26.99 22.97 -7.61
CA LYS A 238 25.76 23.65 -8.00
C LYS A 238 24.70 23.35 -6.95
N LYS A 239 24.43 24.35 -6.08
CA LYS A 239 23.15 24.42 -5.36
C LYS A 239 22.07 23.97 -6.34
N PRO A 240 21.14 23.08 -5.95
CA PRO A 240 19.99 22.76 -6.80
C PRO A 240 19.31 24.08 -7.12
N THR A 241 19.44 24.53 -8.37
CA THR A 241 18.73 25.70 -8.85
C THR A 241 17.29 25.27 -8.91
N ILE A 242 16.47 25.91 -8.07
CA ILE A 242 15.05 25.69 -7.91
C ILE A 242 14.33 26.07 -9.20
N ASN A 243 14.29 25.18 -10.17
CA ASN A 243 13.21 25.13 -11.14
C ASN A 243 12.16 24.13 -10.60
N SER A 244 11.71 24.38 -9.36
CA SER A 244 11.04 23.40 -8.52
C SER A 244 9.54 23.27 -8.78
N LEU A 245 8.92 24.15 -9.53
CA LEU A 245 7.48 24.10 -9.79
C LEU A 245 7.07 22.98 -10.77
N THR A 246 8.04 22.37 -11.46
CA THR A 246 7.80 21.27 -12.41
C THR A 246 8.31 19.92 -11.91
N SER A 247 8.85 19.85 -10.69
CA SER A 247 9.29 18.60 -10.08
C SER A 247 8.22 18.07 -9.11
N PHE A 248 8.10 16.75 -9.02
CA PHE A 248 7.24 16.08 -8.04
C PHE A 248 7.46 16.64 -6.62
N TRP A 249 8.72 16.88 -6.23
CA TRP A 249 9.08 17.46 -4.96
C TRP A 249 8.56 18.90 -4.78
N GLY A 250 8.64 19.73 -5.80
CA GLY A 250 8.13 21.10 -5.72
C GLY A 250 6.62 21.17 -5.50
N PHE A 251 5.87 20.24 -6.06
CA PHE A 251 4.42 20.15 -5.80
C PHE A 251 4.11 19.70 -4.37
N LEU A 252 4.86 18.76 -3.81
CA LEU A 252 4.70 18.36 -2.42
C LEU A 252 5.08 19.50 -1.46
N GLU A 253 6.21 20.14 -1.70
CA GLU A 253 6.73 21.26 -0.90
C GLU A 253 5.75 22.43 -0.86
N SER A 254 5.09 22.75 -1.98
CA SER A 254 4.12 23.85 -2.04
C SER A 254 2.97 23.69 -1.02
N SER A 255 2.55 22.46 -0.74
CA SER A 255 1.50 22.19 0.25
C SER A 255 1.98 22.38 1.68
N VAL A 256 3.23 22.04 1.96
CA VAL A 256 3.86 22.25 3.28
C VAL A 256 4.04 23.74 3.51
N ILE A 257 4.51 24.48 2.51
CA ILE A 257 4.67 25.94 2.56
C ILE A 257 3.31 26.62 2.79
N ALA A 258 2.26 26.21 2.07
CA ALA A 258 0.93 26.77 2.25
C ALA A 258 0.36 26.51 3.65
N ASN A 259 0.59 25.34 4.21
CA ASN A 259 0.17 25.01 5.56
C ASN A 259 0.99 25.75 6.61
N ALA A 260 2.29 25.89 6.43
CA ALA A 260 3.17 26.67 7.31
C ALA A 260 2.74 28.15 7.35
N ALA A 261 2.44 28.74 6.19
CA ALA A 261 1.93 30.10 6.10
C ALA A 261 0.60 30.29 6.86
N ALA A 262 -0.31 29.30 6.77
CA ALA A 262 -1.58 29.32 7.49
C ALA A 262 -1.42 29.20 9.01
N THR A 263 -0.32 28.60 9.50
CA THR A 263 -0.03 28.39 10.92
C THR A 263 0.99 29.38 11.50
N GLY A 264 1.48 30.33 10.68
CA GLY A 264 2.47 31.33 11.10
C GLY A 264 3.90 30.81 11.28
N ILE A 265 4.19 29.63 10.73
CA ILE A 265 5.52 29.01 10.75
C ILE A 265 6.31 29.48 9.51
N ASP A 266 7.61 29.74 9.69
CA ASP A 266 8.50 30.10 8.58
C ASP A 266 8.55 28.95 7.56
N SER A 267 8.22 29.26 6.31
CA SER A 267 8.10 28.26 5.24
C SER A 267 9.43 27.57 4.91
N SER A 268 10.56 28.28 5.07
CA SER A 268 11.88 27.71 4.81
C SER A 268 12.28 26.69 5.90
N GLN A 269 11.93 26.97 7.14
CA GLN A 269 12.12 26.05 8.27
C GLN A 269 11.19 24.84 8.14
N ALA A 270 9.93 25.04 7.76
CA ALA A 270 8.98 23.96 7.56
C ALA A 270 9.45 23.00 6.46
N SER A 271 9.92 23.51 5.32
CA SER A 271 10.43 22.68 4.21
C SER A 271 11.71 21.94 4.58
N SER A 272 12.67 22.58 5.21
CA SER A 272 13.93 21.93 5.64
C SER A 272 13.70 20.88 6.72
N SER A 273 12.81 21.14 7.66
CA SER A 273 12.40 20.20 8.71
C SER A 273 11.74 18.97 8.13
N LEU A 274 10.82 19.14 7.16
CA LEU A 274 10.14 18.04 6.46
C LEU A 274 11.15 17.18 5.72
N THR A 275 12.03 17.77 4.92
CA THR A 275 13.05 17.03 4.15
C THR A 275 13.96 16.22 5.07
N THR A 276 14.34 16.80 6.21
CA THR A 276 15.16 16.13 7.23
C THR A 276 14.39 14.96 7.86
N SER A 277 13.14 15.18 8.25
CA SER A 277 12.29 14.15 8.84
C SER A 277 12.10 12.96 7.90
N MET A 278 11.80 13.20 6.63
CA MET A 278 11.63 12.15 5.63
C MET A 278 12.91 11.35 5.37
N ARG A 279 14.07 12.02 5.37
CA ARG A 279 15.35 11.33 5.25
C ARG A 279 15.62 10.46 6.48
N LEU A 280 15.37 10.98 7.68
CA LEU A 280 15.51 10.20 8.90
C LEU A 280 14.56 9.01 8.96
N GLU A 281 13.32 9.13 8.45
CA GLU A 281 12.39 8.01 8.33
C GLU A 281 12.95 6.95 7.39
N ARG A 282 13.36 7.31 6.18
CA ARG A 282 13.97 6.40 5.21
C ARG A 282 15.20 5.68 5.78
N ASP A 283 16.06 6.39 6.48
CA ASP A 283 17.34 5.87 6.99
C ASP A 283 17.15 4.86 8.15
N ARG A 284 15.92 4.63 8.62
CA ARG A 284 15.57 3.57 9.57
C ARG A 284 15.27 2.21 8.90
N ALA A 285 15.32 2.13 7.57
CA ALA A 285 15.21 0.87 6.85
C ALA A 285 16.44 0.00 7.06
N ASP A 286 16.26 -1.33 7.03
CA ASP A 286 17.37 -2.27 7.16
C ASP A 286 18.20 -2.34 5.89
N ILE A 287 17.56 -2.19 4.72
CA ILE A 287 18.19 -2.05 3.39
C ILE A 287 17.54 -0.90 2.65
N ILE A 288 18.35 -0.04 2.04
CA ILE A 288 17.89 1.04 1.16
C ILE A 288 18.41 0.78 -0.24
N ILE A 289 17.50 0.68 -1.20
CA ILE A 289 17.79 0.55 -2.62
C ILE A 289 17.53 1.91 -3.29
N THR A 290 18.55 2.49 -3.88
CA THR A 290 18.46 3.80 -4.55
C THR A 290 18.79 3.64 -6.04
N PRO A 291 17.79 3.46 -6.92
CA PRO A 291 18.02 3.45 -8.37
C PRO A 291 18.64 4.75 -8.86
N ASN A 292 19.55 4.65 -9.83
CA ASN A 292 20.19 5.84 -10.44
C ASN A 292 19.25 6.51 -11.45
N VAL A 293 18.26 7.24 -10.96
CA VAL A 293 17.20 7.87 -11.75
C VAL A 293 17.05 9.38 -11.49
N ALA A 294 18.02 9.99 -10.80
CA ALA A 294 17.95 11.41 -10.44
C ALA A 294 17.92 12.33 -11.67
N HIS A 295 18.53 11.92 -12.78
CA HIS A 295 18.62 12.64 -14.04
C HIS A 295 17.32 12.59 -14.88
N ILE A 296 16.37 11.70 -14.55
CA ILE A 296 15.08 11.57 -15.24
C ILE A 296 14.04 12.42 -14.51
N SER A 297 13.22 13.14 -15.28
CA SER A 297 12.14 13.94 -14.70
C SER A 297 11.04 13.04 -14.10
N SER A 298 10.48 13.45 -12.98
CA SER A 298 9.36 12.76 -12.33
C SER A 298 8.03 12.80 -13.11
N ILE A 299 7.98 13.56 -14.19
CA ILE A 299 6.83 13.63 -15.11
C ILE A 299 7.13 13.01 -16.47
N ASP A 300 8.34 12.50 -16.70
CA ASP A 300 8.74 11.86 -17.95
C ASP A 300 8.42 10.36 -17.94
N THR A 301 7.28 10.01 -18.49
CA THR A 301 6.80 8.62 -18.61
C THR A 301 7.37 7.89 -19.83
N SER A 302 8.17 8.53 -20.67
CA SER A 302 8.76 7.92 -21.87
C SER A 302 9.91 6.95 -21.54
N GLN A 303 10.54 7.10 -20.37
CA GLN A 303 11.75 6.39 -19.95
C GLN A 303 11.48 5.08 -19.20
N ARG A 304 10.31 4.45 -19.40
CA ARG A 304 9.84 3.30 -18.60
C ARG A 304 10.87 2.16 -18.51
N SER A 305 11.39 1.71 -19.66
CA SER A 305 12.38 0.63 -19.70
C SER A 305 13.70 0.99 -19.04
N THR A 306 14.18 2.23 -19.22
CA THR A 306 15.38 2.75 -18.58
C THR A 306 15.23 2.74 -17.06
N LEU A 307 14.08 3.20 -16.56
CA LEU A 307 13.77 3.25 -15.13
C LEU A 307 13.70 1.83 -14.52
N MET A 308 13.03 0.90 -15.19
CA MET A 308 12.99 -0.50 -14.73
C MET A 308 14.37 -1.13 -14.68
N THR A 309 15.20 -0.88 -15.71
CA THR A 309 16.59 -1.36 -15.75
C THR A 309 17.40 -0.80 -14.59
N ALA A 310 17.28 0.51 -14.31
CA ALA A 310 17.98 1.14 -13.19
C ALA A 310 17.54 0.54 -11.84
N GLY A 311 16.27 0.20 -11.68
CA GLY A 311 15.75 -0.48 -10.49
C GLY A 311 16.41 -1.84 -10.28
N ALA A 312 16.47 -2.67 -11.32
CA ALA A 312 17.10 -4.00 -11.25
C ALA A 312 18.60 -3.89 -10.95
N GLN A 313 19.31 -2.97 -11.62
CA GLN A 313 20.74 -2.74 -11.41
C GLN A 313 21.06 -2.30 -9.99
N ALA A 314 20.24 -1.44 -9.37
CA ALA A 314 20.43 -1.01 -8.00
C ALA A 314 20.17 -2.12 -6.97
N THR A 315 19.34 -3.09 -7.31
CA THR A 315 18.95 -4.18 -6.41
C THR A 315 19.98 -5.31 -6.39
N THR A 316 20.57 -5.64 -7.54
CA THR A 316 21.47 -6.79 -7.70
C THR A 316 22.59 -6.84 -6.63
N PRO A 317 23.31 -5.76 -6.32
CA PRO A 317 24.37 -5.79 -5.31
C PRO A 317 23.84 -5.98 -3.87
N GLN A 318 22.56 -5.74 -3.62
CA GLN A 318 21.94 -5.84 -2.29
C GLN A 318 21.41 -7.25 -1.99
N ILE A 319 21.29 -8.12 -2.99
CA ILE A 319 20.65 -9.44 -2.85
C ILE A 319 21.31 -10.31 -1.77
N ALA A 320 22.64 -10.34 -1.72
CA ALA A 320 23.35 -11.13 -0.73
C ALA A 320 23.06 -10.65 0.70
N ALA A 321 23.11 -9.34 0.92
CA ALA A 321 22.82 -8.73 2.22
C ALA A 321 21.37 -8.98 2.65
N ILE A 322 20.40 -8.84 1.74
CA ILE A 322 18.99 -9.12 2.01
C ILE A 322 18.78 -10.58 2.44
N LYS A 323 19.34 -11.54 1.69
CA LYS A 323 19.26 -12.97 2.02
C LYS A 323 19.89 -13.30 3.37
N GLN A 324 20.99 -12.66 3.69
CA GLN A 324 21.64 -12.83 4.99
C GLN A 324 20.76 -12.31 6.13
N LEU A 325 20.19 -11.11 6.01
CA LEU A 325 19.27 -10.55 7.02
C LEU A 325 18.05 -11.45 7.26
N ILE A 326 17.42 -11.94 6.18
CA ILE A 326 16.27 -12.86 6.28
C ILE A 326 16.67 -14.14 7.02
N LYS A 327 17.84 -14.70 6.72
CA LYS A 327 18.35 -15.90 7.38
C LYS A 327 18.61 -15.66 8.87
N GLU A 328 19.27 -14.55 9.22
CA GLU A 328 19.59 -14.20 10.61
C GLU A 328 18.33 -13.98 11.44
N GLN A 329 17.35 -13.27 10.89
CA GLN A 329 16.08 -13.03 11.56
C GLN A 329 15.27 -14.34 11.75
N SER A 330 15.25 -15.21 10.74
CA SER A 330 14.62 -16.54 10.85
C SER A 330 15.24 -17.40 11.95
N LEU A 331 16.56 -17.31 12.16
CA LEU A 331 17.25 -18.04 13.23
C LEU A 331 16.90 -17.48 14.63
N LYS A 332 16.81 -16.15 14.75
CA LYS A 332 16.41 -15.50 16.02
C LYS A 332 15.00 -15.91 16.43
N GLU A 333 14.04 -15.90 15.51
CA GLU A 333 12.66 -16.28 15.78
C GLU A 333 12.52 -17.75 16.18
N LYS A 334 13.23 -18.65 15.50
CA LYS A 334 13.29 -20.06 15.89
C LYS A 334 13.86 -20.28 17.29
N ALA A 335 14.88 -19.50 17.66
CA ALA A 335 15.47 -19.57 19.00
C ALA A 335 14.46 -19.08 20.05
N GLN A 336 13.78 -17.95 19.81
CA GLN A 336 12.77 -17.40 20.73
C GLN A 336 11.57 -18.34 20.91
N SER A 337 11.07 -18.94 19.83
CA SER A 337 9.96 -19.91 19.87
C SER A 337 10.31 -21.14 20.72
N LYS A 338 11.56 -21.61 20.67
CA LYS A 338 12.02 -22.74 21.48
C LYS A 338 12.04 -22.45 23.00
N TYR A 339 12.31 -21.21 23.37
CA TYR A 339 12.31 -20.81 24.79
C TYR A 339 10.90 -20.47 25.30
N ALA A 340 9.96 -20.11 24.43
CA ALA A 340 8.57 -19.84 24.82
C ALA A 340 7.74 -21.12 25.05
N THR A 341 8.26 -22.29 24.64
CA THR A 341 7.62 -23.60 24.80
C THR A 341 8.20 -24.43 25.95
N LEU A 342 9.15 -23.91 26.72
CA LEU A 342 9.72 -24.46 27.95
C LEU A 342 9.15 -23.76 29.20
#